data_034a947fed4b1d72d2907eedbc3650bf
#
_entry.id   034a947fed4b1d72d2907eedbc3650bf
#
_cell.length_a   1.000
_cell.length_b   1.000
_cell.length_c   1.000
_cell.angle_alpha   90.00
_cell.angle_beta   90.00
_cell.angle_gamma   90.00
#
_symmetry.space_group_name_H-M   'P 1'
#
loop_
_entity.id
_entity.type
_entity.pdbx_description
1 polymer ?
#
loop_
_entity_poly.entity_id
_entity_poly.type
_entity_poly.pdbx_seq_one_letter_code
_entity_poly.pdbx_strand_id
1 'polypeptide(L)'
;MRIVARCLLPGAGLAVAMALFVIAATPVRAAERWIDAEPTAQRVTSLWKEGTVATVREMGRSFVRIATNGKANPTVAALRGLAPAVDARKQFVKVLLRVQGFENLSGIELRVGSDSLESSWYAYTVPLYGDLDYNLLQDGEWTAVTMSLGASNAVGKPNRGAIDSLGVMVSDKGKGGVQLDFGGFAVVDEPAEGVVSFTFDDGYKEHLSAAKLLAERGWRGTAYVIPQTIGGPAYLTIADLAEIQRLGTDVAAHDDPPFTQVAPDELEPRLRGIQSYLVEHGHALGAQHLAYPLGKQETRRVRPTVNRLFATARLAGSGPETLPPADPHLLRAVNVTDVTTPEQVGEAARRARDNHEWLILMFHWLPEKTAKATDYSMSDFKRALDEVAKTGVRVASVTEVWSQIAPSPEIELAKRVATGASPASPAR
;
A
#
# COMPACT_ATOMS: atom_id res chain seq x y z
N MET A 1 44.01 -57.73 -51.91
CA MET A 1 43.53 -57.87 -50.56
C MET A 1 44.07 -56.71 -49.69
N ARG A 2 43.37 -55.66 -49.65
CA ARG A 2 43.71 -54.50 -48.73
C ARG A 2 42.40 -53.97 -48.16
N ILE A 3 42.28 -54.10 -46.87
CA ILE A 3 41.15 -53.63 -46.06
C ILE A 3 41.40 -52.14 -45.78
N VAL A 4 40.43 -51.27 -46.13
CA VAL A 4 40.44 -49.85 -45.78
C VAL A 4 39.45 -49.65 -44.65
N ALA A 5 39.95 -49.32 -43.44
CA ALA A 5 39.14 -48.93 -42.34
C ALA A 5 38.72 -47.45 -42.49
N ARG A 6 37.39 -47.19 -42.42
CA ARG A 6 36.85 -45.83 -42.33
C ARG A 6 36.74 -45.45 -40.87
N CYS A 7 37.47 -44.42 -40.44
CA CYS A 7 37.28 -43.69 -39.19
C CYS A 7 36.03 -42.79 -39.31
N LEU A 8 35.07 -42.99 -38.41
CA LEU A 8 33.98 -42.08 -38.15
C LEU A 8 34.45 -41.04 -37.10
N LEU A 9 34.44 -39.78 -37.48
CA LEU A 9 34.61 -38.65 -36.58
C LEU A 9 33.25 -38.33 -35.92
N PRO A 10 33.17 -38.06 -34.60
CA PRO A 10 31.95 -37.59 -33.95
C PRO A 10 31.82 -36.08 -34.16
N GLY A 11 30.66 -35.65 -34.64
CA GLY A 11 30.30 -34.26 -34.82
C GLY A 11 30.23 -33.53 -33.48
N ALA A 12 30.96 -32.43 -33.38
CA ALA A 12 30.87 -31.49 -32.27
C ALA A 12 29.59 -30.66 -32.42
N GLY A 13 28.61 -30.91 -31.58
CA GLY A 13 27.45 -30.03 -31.43
C GLY A 13 27.86 -28.75 -30.69
N LEU A 14 27.79 -27.64 -31.37
CA LEU A 14 28.02 -26.30 -30.81
C LEU A 14 26.77 -25.96 -29.98
N ALA A 15 26.83 -26.13 -28.65
CA ALA A 15 25.86 -25.58 -27.71
C ALA A 15 26.10 -24.07 -27.59
N VAL A 16 25.28 -23.27 -28.25
CA VAL A 16 25.23 -21.82 -28.01
C VAL A 16 24.55 -21.58 -26.66
N ALA A 17 25.34 -21.39 -25.63
CA ALA A 17 24.85 -20.90 -24.35
C ALA A 17 24.45 -19.42 -24.51
N MET A 18 23.15 -19.16 -24.62
CA MET A 18 22.58 -17.83 -24.56
C MET A 18 22.67 -17.35 -23.11
N ALA A 19 23.72 -16.61 -22.75
CA ALA A 19 23.82 -15.96 -21.46
C ALA A 19 22.77 -14.82 -21.43
N LEU A 20 21.66 -15.05 -20.78
CA LEU A 20 20.75 -13.99 -20.37
C LEU A 20 21.50 -13.12 -19.35
N PHE A 21 22.04 -11.99 -19.80
CA PHE A 21 22.43 -10.90 -18.91
C PHE A 21 21.15 -10.29 -18.32
N VAL A 22 20.72 -10.78 -17.19
CA VAL A 22 19.81 -10.04 -16.31
C VAL A 22 20.63 -8.89 -15.75
N ILE A 23 20.53 -7.72 -16.36
CA ILE A 23 21.00 -6.49 -15.74
C ILE A 23 20.08 -6.29 -14.53
N ALA A 24 20.53 -6.71 -13.36
CA ALA A 24 19.87 -6.36 -12.10
C ALA A 24 19.98 -4.83 -11.98
N ALA A 25 18.92 -4.13 -12.34
CA ALA A 25 18.78 -2.73 -12.02
C ALA A 25 18.89 -2.60 -10.49
N THR A 26 19.91 -1.89 -10.01
CA THR A 26 19.98 -1.55 -8.59
C THR A 26 18.71 -0.80 -8.24
N PRO A 27 17.97 -1.22 -7.20
CA PRO A 27 16.73 -0.55 -6.80
C PRO A 27 17.05 0.93 -6.52
N VAL A 28 16.46 1.82 -7.31
CA VAL A 28 16.57 3.26 -7.06
C VAL A 28 15.69 3.55 -5.86
N ARG A 29 16.32 3.62 -4.69
CA ARG A 29 15.61 4.02 -3.48
C ARG A 29 15.19 5.48 -3.66
N ALA A 30 13.88 5.74 -3.68
CA ALA A 30 13.36 7.10 -3.73
C ALA A 30 13.94 7.92 -2.57
N ALA A 31 14.49 9.10 -2.87
CA ALA A 31 15.08 9.92 -1.84
C ALA A 31 13.96 10.53 -0.98
N GLU A 32 14.09 10.37 0.34
CA GLU A 32 13.25 11.04 1.32
C GLU A 32 14.05 12.19 1.93
N ARG A 33 13.47 13.40 1.90
CA ARG A 33 14.09 14.59 2.47
C ARG A 33 13.15 15.25 3.46
N TRP A 34 13.52 15.25 4.74
CA TRP A 34 12.79 15.96 5.78
C TRP A 34 12.91 17.47 5.60
N ILE A 35 11.78 18.17 5.58
CA ILE A 35 11.68 19.61 5.51
C ILE A 35 11.62 20.17 6.93
N ASP A 36 10.88 19.51 7.82
CA ASP A 36 10.87 19.76 9.24
C ASP A 36 10.72 18.45 9.99
N ALA A 37 11.77 17.98 10.63
CA ALA A 37 11.80 16.70 11.36
C ALA A 37 11.40 16.86 12.83
N GLU A 38 11.46 18.09 13.38
CA GLU A 38 11.13 18.41 14.77
C GLU A 38 10.39 19.76 14.86
N PRO A 39 9.13 19.81 14.44
CA PRO A 39 8.36 21.03 14.43
C PRO A 39 8.13 21.55 15.86
N THR A 40 8.08 22.87 16.00
CA THR A 40 7.80 23.54 17.27
C THR A 40 6.63 24.50 17.13
N ALA A 41 5.91 24.74 18.22
CA ALA A 41 4.77 25.65 18.24
C ALA A 41 5.13 27.09 17.88
N GLN A 42 6.40 27.50 18.04
CA GLN A 42 6.88 28.83 17.62
C GLN A 42 6.90 29.00 16.10
N ARG A 43 7.09 27.92 15.37
CA ARG A 43 7.07 27.88 13.89
C ARG A 43 5.68 27.58 13.32
N VAL A 44 4.76 27.13 14.17
CA VAL A 44 3.41 26.72 13.77
C VAL A 44 2.40 27.72 14.28
N THR A 45 1.67 28.34 13.40
CA THR A 45 0.63 29.31 13.72
C THR A 45 -0.72 28.61 13.81
N SER A 46 -1.47 28.85 14.91
CA SER A 46 -2.89 28.50 14.95
C SER A 46 -3.66 29.43 14.01
N LEU A 47 -4.33 28.89 13.02
CA LEU A 47 -5.14 29.66 12.09
C LEU A 47 -6.56 29.91 12.63
N TRP A 48 -7.05 28.98 13.46
CA TRP A 48 -8.37 29.09 14.10
C TRP A 48 -8.22 28.84 15.60
N LYS A 49 -8.72 29.78 16.41
CA LYS A 49 -8.46 29.84 17.86
C LYS A 49 -9.33 28.93 18.72
N GLU A 50 -10.02 27.96 18.13
CA GLU A 50 -11.00 27.12 18.85
C GLU A 50 -10.36 25.99 19.68
N GLY A 51 -9.09 25.69 19.47
CA GLY A 51 -8.30 24.71 20.22
C GLY A 51 -6.96 25.24 20.69
N THR A 52 -6.06 24.35 21.07
CA THR A 52 -4.71 24.70 21.53
C THR A 52 -3.64 24.11 20.63
N VAL A 53 -2.51 24.80 20.53
CA VAL A 53 -1.31 24.35 19.82
C VAL A 53 -0.11 24.50 20.75
N ALA A 54 0.62 23.41 21.00
CA ALA A 54 1.75 23.41 21.93
C ALA A 54 2.92 22.56 21.40
N THR A 55 4.15 22.93 21.75
CA THR A 55 5.31 22.04 21.57
C THR A 55 5.32 21.02 22.70
N VAL A 56 5.44 19.75 22.34
CA VAL A 56 5.61 18.63 23.27
C VAL A 56 6.97 18.00 23.02
N ARG A 57 7.64 17.55 24.08
CA ARG A 57 8.87 16.76 24.02
C ARG A 57 8.65 15.42 24.67
N GLU A 58 8.95 14.35 23.93
CA GLU A 58 8.80 12.98 24.38
C GLU A 58 9.93 12.14 23.78
N MET A 59 10.60 11.31 24.59
CA MET A 59 11.71 10.45 24.17
C MET A 59 12.80 11.18 23.37
N GLY A 60 13.11 12.43 23.73
CA GLY A 60 14.16 13.23 23.09
C GLY A 60 13.75 13.89 21.76
N ARG A 61 12.52 13.70 21.27
CA ARG A 61 11.98 14.34 20.06
C ARG A 61 10.97 15.42 20.38
N SER A 62 10.96 16.47 19.58
CA SER A 62 9.94 17.52 19.63
C SER A 62 8.88 17.29 18.56
N PHE A 63 7.64 17.62 18.88
CA PHE A 63 6.52 17.62 17.95
C PHE A 63 5.47 18.67 18.37
N VAL A 64 4.56 18.99 17.47
CA VAL A 64 3.47 19.92 17.75
C VAL A 64 2.20 19.15 18.09
N ARG A 65 1.62 19.42 19.26
CA ARG A 65 0.31 18.92 19.66
C ARG A 65 -0.76 19.93 19.33
N ILE A 66 -1.77 19.51 18.60
CA ILE A 66 -2.97 20.24 18.24
C ILE A 66 -4.12 19.59 19.02
N ALA A 67 -4.78 20.31 19.92
CA ALA A 67 -5.90 19.76 20.67
C ALA A 67 -7.18 20.54 20.37
N THR A 68 -8.24 19.83 20.03
CA THR A 68 -9.58 20.41 19.82
C THR A 68 -10.25 20.72 21.16
N ASN A 69 -11.32 21.54 21.13
CA ASN A 69 -12.04 21.96 22.33
C ASN A 69 -13.23 21.06 22.69
N GLY A 70 -13.47 19.98 21.94
CA GLY A 70 -14.58 19.05 22.17
C GLY A 70 -15.98 19.60 21.80
N LYS A 71 -16.05 20.66 20.96
CA LYS A 71 -17.30 21.35 20.59
C LYS A 71 -17.62 21.22 19.09
N ALA A 72 -17.09 20.20 18.41
CA ALA A 72 -17.23 19.97 16.95
C ALA A 72 -16.62 21.10 16.10
N ASN A 73 -15.72 21.91 16.64
CA ASN A 73 -15.02 22.95 15.89
C ASN A 73 -13.66 22.45 15.42
N PRO A 74 -13.28 22.72 14.16
CA PRO A 74 -11.95 22.36 13.67
C PRO A 74 -10.88 23.24 14.32
N THR A 75 -9.73 22.63 14.58
CA THR A 75 -8.51 23.33 14.98
C THR A 75 -7.49 23.17 13.85
N VAL A 76 -6.92 24.26 13.40
CA VAL A 76 -5.92 24.27 12.32
C VAL A 76 -4.62 24.84 12.82
N ALA A 77 -3.56 24.09 12.64
CA ALA A 77 -2.19 24.56 12.87
C ALA A 77 -1.42 24.52 11.55
N ALA A 78 -0.61 25.54 11.29
CA ALA A 78 0.14 25.63 10.05
C ALA A 78 1.59 26.07 10.27
N LEU A 79 2.50 25.33 9.66
CA LEU A 79 3.87 25.74 9.41
C LEU A 79 3.86 26.63 8.17
N ARG A 80 4.30 27.87 8.28
CA ARG A 80 4.23 28.88 7.21
C ARG A 80 5.61 29.48 6.93
N GLY A 81 5.75 30.05 5.74
CA GLY A 81 6.95 30.80 5.36
C GLY A 81 8.21 29.94 5.29
N LEU A 82 8.11 28.75 4.73
CA LEU A 82 9.28 27.91 4.44
C LEU A 82 10.20 28.65 3.49
N ALA A 83 11.45 28.84 3.87
CA ALA A 83 12.46 29.49 3.06
C ALA A 83 13.74 28.64 3.05
N PRO A 84 14.21 28.18 1.87
CA PRO A 84 13.56 28.33 0.57
C PRO A 84 12.25 27.53 0.49
N ALA A 85 11.34 27.95 -0.40
CA ALA A 85 10.15 27.17 -0.75
C ALA A 85 10.54 25.81 -1.36
N VAL A 86 9.69 24.81 -1.16
CA VAL A 86 9.94 23.45 -1.60
C VAL A 86 9.39 23.23 -3.00
N ASP A 87 10.23 22.77 -3.94
CA ASP A 87 9.76 22.27 -5.23
C ASP A 87 9.26 20.83 -5.07
N ALA A 88 7.94 20.64 -5.13
CA ALA A 88 7.28 19.37 -5.01
C ALA A 88 6.64 18.88 -6.32
N ARG A 89 7.11 19.36 -7.49
CA ARG A 89 6.55 18.99 -8.81
C ARG A 89 6.71 17.51 -9.12
N LYS A 90 7.71 16.84 -8.55
CA LYS A 90 8.01 15.42 -8.72
C LYS A 90 8.16 14.73 -7.37
N GLN A 91 7.35 15.12 -6.41
CA GLN A 91 7.46 14.59 -5.06
C GLN A 91 6.08 14.41 -4.43
N PHE A 92 5.95 13.36 -3.66
CA PHE A 92 4.87 13.18 -2.68
C PHE A 92 5.21 13.94 -1.40
N VAL A 93 4.19 14.32 -0.66
CA VAL A 93 4.34 14.87 0.69
C VAL A 93 4.09 13.78 1.71
N LYS A 94 5.00 13.62 2.67
CA LYS A 94 4.90 12.67 3.80
C LYS A 94 4.79 13.43 5.10
N VAL A 95 3.82 13.05 5.93
CA VAL A 95 3.64 13.61 7.27
C VAL A 95 3.64 12.49 8.30
N LEU A 96 4.09 12.80 9.52
CA LEU A 96 4.07 11.88 10.65
C LEU A 96 3.02 12.37 11.65
N LEU A 97 2.02 11.56 11.92
CA LEU A 97 0.85 11.89 12.75
C LEU A 97 0.66 10.85 13.85
N ARG A 98 0.14 11.31 15.01
CA ARG A 98 -0.39 10.46 16.08
C ARG A 98 -1.67 11.08 16.60
N VAL A 99 -2.72 10.29 16.71
CA VAL A 99 -4.03 10.75 17.23
C VAL A 99 -4.28 10.10 18.59
N GLN A 100 -4.80 10.87 19.54
CA GLN A 100 -5.31 10.39 20.83
C GLN A 100 -6.76 10.85 21.00
N GLY A 101 -7.63 9.97 21.46
CA GLY A 101 -9.07 10.19 21.49
C GLY A 101 -9.72 9.93 20.13
N PHE A 102 -9.25 8.90 19.42
CA PHE A 102 -9.68 8.57 18.06
C PHE A 102 -11.18 8.34 17.95
N GLU A 103 -11.84 7.81 19.00
CA GLU A 103 -13.28 7.62 19.06
C GLU A 103 -14.09 8.93 18.92
N ASN A 104 -13.49 10.06 19.28
CA ASN A 104 -14.08 11.41 19.13
C ASN A 104 -13.66 12.11 17.83
N LEU A 105 -12.74 11.53 17.06
CA LEU A 105 -12.25 12.13 15.81
C LEU A 105 -13.33 12.14 14.74
N SER A 106 -13.58 13.32 14.12
CA SER A 106 -14.50 13.47 12.99
C SER A 106 -13.79 13.74 11.67
N GLY A 107 -12.56 14.27 11.67
CA GLY A 107 -11.82 14.54 10.44
C GLY A 107 -10.38 15.00 10.67
N ILE A 108 -9.53 14.65 9.69
CA ILE A 108 -8.18 15.19 9.54
C ILE A 108 -8.02 15.61 8.08
N GLU A 109 -7.56 16.84 7.85
CA GLU A 109 -7.21 17.35 6.54
C GLU A 109 -5.78 17.92 6.56
N LEU A 110 -4.99 17.48 5.60
CA LEU A 110 -3.65 18.03 5.36
C LEU A 110 -3.74 19.07 4.25
N ARG A 111 -3.10 20.23 4.45
CA ARG A 111 -3.08 21.35 3.51
C ARG A 111 -1.65 21.67 3.12
N VAL A 112 -1.34 21.63 1.84
CA VAL A 112 -0.03 21.96 1.30
C VAL A 112 -0.16 23.20 0.43
N GLY A 113 0.38 24.32 0.87
CA GLY A 113 0.16 25.65 0.29
C GLY A 113 1.40 26.26 -0.35
N SER A 114 1.16 27.25 -1.21
CA SER A 114 2.19 28.01 -1.92
C SER A 114 2.03 29.54 -1.77
N ASP A 115 1.16 29.99 -0.86
CA ASP A 115 0.92 31.39 -0.52
C ASP A 115 0.66 31.53 0.99
N SER A 116 1.39 30.78 1.79
CA SER A 116 1.21 30.70 3.23
C SER A 116 -0.19 30.27 3.68
N LEU A 117 -0.87 29.46 2.87
CA LEU A 117 -2.26 29.01 3.08
C LEU A 117 -3.28 30.16 3.18
N GLU A 118 -3.05 31.27 2.48
CA GLU A 118 -3.99 32.39 2.47
C GLU A 118 -5.18 32.12 1.54
N SER A 119 -4.91 31.63 0.32
CA SER A 119 -5.93 31.42 -0.70
C SER A 119 -5.73 30.15 -1.55
N SER A 120 -4.57 29.51 -1.49
CA SER A 120 -4.21 28.45 -2.41
C SER A 120 -3.47 27.29 -1.74
N TRP A 121 -4.10 26.08 -1.75
CA TRP A 121 -3.49 24.87 -1.20
C TRP A 121 -4.05 23.60 -1.83
N TYR A 122 -3.30 22.52 -1.73
CA TYR A 122 -3.76 21.15 -1.97
C TYR A 122 -4.32 20.59 -0.67
N ALA A 123 -5.58 20.17 -0.66
CA ALA A 123 -6.24 19.57 0.48
C ALA A 123 -6.33 18.05 0.33
N TYR A 124 -5.83 17.32 1.31
CA TYR A 124 -5.91 15.87 1.40
C TYR A 124 -6.66 15.48 2.68
N THR A 125 -7.85 14.90 2.53
CA THR A 125 -8.61 14.36 3.65
C THR A 125 -8.13 12.94 3.95
N VAL A 126 -7.70 12.68 5.18
CA VAL A 126 -7.36 11.33 5.62
C VAL A 126 -8.66 10.53 5.75
N PRO A 127 -8.80 9.41 5.04
CA PRO A 127 -10.00 8.58 5.14
C PRO A 127 -10.18 8.04 6.55
N LEU A 128 -11.41 8.14 7.09
CA LEU A 128 -11.79 7.64 8.41
C LEU A 128 -12.99 6.71 8.27
N TYR A 129 -12.96 5.61 9.02
CA TYR A 129 -13.98 4.57 9.03
C TYR A 129 -14.53 4.38 10.45
N GLY A 130 -15.76 3.91 10.56
CA GLY A 130 -16.41 3.70 11.85
C GLY A 130 -15.81 2.56 12.67
N ASP A 131 -15.26 1.53 12.02
CA ASP A 131 -14.51 0.45 12.68
C ASP A 131 -13.07 0.94 12.91
N LEU A 132 -12.65 0.98 14.18
CA LEU A 132 -11.35 1.53 14.57
C LEU A 132 -10.20 0.73 13.97
N ASP A 133 -10.28 -0.59 13.96
CA ASP A 133 -9.22 -1.48 13.46
C ASP A 133 -9.04 -1.41 11.92
N TYR A 134 -10.02 -0.84 11.21
CA TYR A 134 -10.00 -0.67 9.77
C TYR A 134 -9.23 0.60 9.32
N ASN A 135 -8.93 1.51 10.23
CA ASN A 135 -8.32 2.79 9.89
C ASN A 135 -6.80 2.68 9.70
N LEU A 136 -6.28 3.52 8.79
CA LEU A 136 -4.84 3.72 8.62
C LEU A 136 -4.18 4.22 9.92
N LEU A 137 -4.80 5.22 10.55
CA LEU A 137 -4.40 5.75 11.85
C LEU A 137 -5.04 4.93 12.98
N GLN A 138 -4.26 4.64 14.01
CA GLN A 138 -4.74 3.97 15.24
C GLN A 138 -4.49 4.87 16.45
N ASP A 139 -5.34 4.72 17.48
CA ASP A 139 -5.28 5.57 18.67
C ASP A 139 -3.94 5.45 19.41
N GLY A 140 -3.30 6.59 19.66
CA GLY A 140 -2.02 6.68 20.37
C GLY A 140 -0.79 6.28 19.58
N GLU A 141 -0.91 5.88 18.29
CA GLU A 141 0.19 5.34 17.51
C GLU A 141 0.70 6.30 16.43
N TRP A 142 2.03 6.41 16.30
CA TRP A 142 2.66 7.18 15.24
C TRP A 142 2.48 6.48 13.88
N THR A 143 1.91 7.20 12.93
CA THR A 143 1.68 6.70 11.57
C THR A 143 2.19 7.72 10.56
N ALA A 144 2.96 7.25 9.59
CA ALA A 144 3.33 8.04 8.43
C ALA A 144 2.21 7.98 7.38
N VAL A 145 1.81 9.15 6.86
CA VAL A 145 0.84 9.30 5.79
C VAL A 145 1.52 10.01 4.62
N THR A 146 1.46 9.42 3.44
CA THR A 146 1.90 10.07 2.21
C THR A 146 0.71 10.51 1.37
N MET A 147 0.86 11.65 0.70
CA MET A 147 -0.16 12.18 -0.21
C MET A 147 0.45 12.60 -1.54
N SER A 148 -0.25 12.31 -2.63
CA SER A 148 0.02 12.86 -3.94
C SER A 148 -0.68 14.21 -4.08
N LEU A 149 0.06 15.26 -4.41
CA LEU A 149 -0.53 16.58 -4.63
C LEU A 149 -1.46 16.59 -5.85
N GLY A 150 -1.20 15.73 -6.85
CA GLY A 150 -2.07 15.58 -8.01
C GLY A 150 -3.42 14.91 -7.72
N ALA A 151 -3.45 14.11 -6.66
CA ALA A 151 -4.63 13.42 -6.20
C ALA A 151 -5.44 14.22 -5.17
N SER A 152 -4.86 15.31 -4.64
CA SER A 152 -5.48 16.18 -3.65
C SER A 152 -6.44 17.19 -4.29
N ASN A 153 -7.43 17.66 -3.54
CA ASN A 153 -8.32 18.71 -4.00
C ASN A 153 -7.55 20.04 -3.99
N ALA A 154 -7.48 20.71 -5.14
CA ALA A 154 -6.89 22.04 -5.24
C ALA A 154 -7.90 23.12 -4.83
N VAL A 155 -7.55 23.93 -3.85
CA VAL A 155 -8.26 25.16 -3.47
C VAL A 155 -7.47 26.33 -4.06
N GLY A 156 -8.13 27.24 -4.73
CA GLY A 156 -7.45 28.36 -5.42
C GLY A 156 -6.56 27.86 -6.57
N LYS A 157 -5.33 28.37 -6.63
CA LYS A 157 -4.33 28.02 -7.65
C LYS A 157 -2.97 27.67 -7.02
N PRO A 158 -2.88 26.56 -6.27
CA PRO A 158 -1.63 26.20 -5.61
C PRO A 158 -0.53 25.83 -6.61
N ASN A 159 0.71 26.20 -6.28
CA ASN A 159 1.88 25.97 -7.12
C ASN A 159 2.79 24.91 -6.50
N ARG A 160 2.85 23.71 -7.11
CA ARG A 160 3.74 22.62 -6.67
C ARG A 160 5.22 22.99 -6.67
N GLY A 161 5.64 23.93 -7.53
CA GLY A 161 7.03 24.34 -7.63
C GLY A 161 7.49 25.29 -6.52
N ALA A 162 6.58 25.75 -5.64
CA ALA A 162 6.89 26.75 -4.63
C ALA A 162 6.05 26.52 -3.35
N ILE A 163 6.08 25.30 -2.81
CA ILE A 163 5.40 25.00 -1.54
C ILE A 163 6.11 25.72 -0.40
N ASP A 164 5.40 26.58 0.29
CA ASP A 164 5.91 27.39 1.41
C ASP A 164 5.22 27.13 2.75
N SER A 165 4.21 26.24 2.75
CA SER A 165 3.40 26.02 3.94
C SER A 165 2.78 24.62 4.00
N LEU A 166 2.62 24.11 5.22
CA LEU A 166 1.88 22.89 5.53
C LEU A 166 0.91 23.17 6.68
N GLY A 167 -0.38 22.92 6.47
CA GLY A 167 -1.43 22.99 7.50
C GLY A 167 -1.93 21.60 7.86
N VAL A 168 -2.28 21.43 9.13
CA VAL A 168 -2.97 20.24 9.64
C VAL A 168 -4.24 20.72 10.33
N MET A 169 -5.38 20.25 9.85
CA MET A 169 -6.69 20.48 10.45
C MET A 169 -7.16 19.19 11.12
N VAL A 170 -7.64 19.31 12.35
CA VAL A 170 -8.28 18.21 13.09
C VAL A 170 -9.63 18.68 13.62
N SER A 171 -10.63 17.81 13.56
CA SER A 171 -11.98 18.08 14.04
C SER A 171 -12.46 16.97 14.95
N ASP A 172 -13.24 17.31 15.98
CA ASP A 172 -13.89 16.36 16.88
C ASP A 172 -15.40 16.25 16.60
N LYS A 173 -16.06 15.23 17.20
CA LYS A 173 -17.51 14.99 17.08
C LYS A 173 -18.37 15.83 18.06
N GLY A 174 -17.77 16.72 18.84
CA GLY A 174 -18.48 17.49 19.88
C GLY A 174 -18.85 16.68 21.14
N LYS A 175 -18.23 15.52 21.34
CA LYS A 175 -18.48 14.62 22.49
C LYS A 175 -17.25 14.41 23.37
N GLY A 176 -16.14 15.04 23.01
CA GLY A 176 -14.85 14.97 23.68
C GLY A 176 -13.77 15.54 22.78
N GLY A 177 -12.68 16.03 23.37
CA GLY A 177 -11.54 16.55 22.63
C GLY A 177 -10.71 15.45 21.99
N VAL A 178 -10.03 15.81 20.90
CA VAL A 178 -9.03 15.00 20.19
C VAL A 178 -7.69 15.69 20.29
N GLN A 179 -6.63 14.95 20.49
CA GLN A 179 -5.26 15.43 20.35
C GLN A 179 -4.64 14.84 19.09
N LEU A 180 -4.09 15.68 18.23
CA LEU A 180 -3.32 15.28 17.08
C LEU A 180 -1.89 15.78 17.24
N ASP A 181 -0.95 14.88 17.30
CA ASP A 181 0.46 15.17 17.32
C ASP A 181 1.00 15.16 15.89
N PHE A 182 1.64 16.27 15.51
CA PHE A 182 2.32 16.44 14.23
C PHE A 182 3.83 16.31 14.46
N GLY A 183 4.42 15.23 13.98
CA GLY A 183 5.82 14.86 14.19
C GLY A 183 6.77 15.34 13.10
N GLY A 184 6.28 16.09 12.12
CA GLY A 184 7.07 16.65 11.03
C GLY A 184 6.59 16.25 9.64
N PHE A 185 7.24 16.85 8.62
CA PHE A 185 6.96 16.50 7.25
C PHE A 185 8.22 16.39 6.38
N ALA A 186 8.10 15.56 5.36
CA ALA A 186 9.12 15.29 4.37
C ALA A 186 8.54 15.33 2.95
N VAL A 187 9.40 15.39 1.97
CA VAL A 187 9.06 15.09 0.58
C VAL A 187 9.77 13.81 0.16
N VAL A 188 9.10 13.04 -0.69
CA VAL A 188 9.56 11.74 -1.19
C VAL A 188 9.48 11.77 -2.71
N ASP A 189 10.56 11.40 -3.41
CA ASP A 189 10.57 11.41 -4.86
C ASP A 189 9.50 10.47 -5.44
N GLU A 190 8.75 10.97 -6.43
CA GLU A 190 7.82 10.18 -7.21
C GLU A 190 8.57 9.16 -8.09
N PRO A 191 8.00 7.97 -8.38
CA PRO A 191 8.55 7.06 -9.37
C PRO A 191 8.44 7.66 -10.79
N ALA A 192 9.10 7.02 -11.75
CA ALA A 192 9.04 7.46 -13.15
C ALA A 192 7.65 7.31 -13.77
N GLU A 193 6.85 6.37 -13.28
CA GLU A 193 5.51 6.05 -13.79
C GLU A 193 4.57 5.56 -12.67
N GLY A 194 3.28 5.72 -12.87
CA GLY A 194 2.25 5.11 -12.03
C GLY A 194 2.02 3.65 -12.38
N VAL A 195 1.47 2.88 -11.45
CA VAL A 195 1.21 1.45 -11.63
C VAL A 195 -0.13 1.03 -11.04
N VAL A 196 -0.77 0.05 -11.67
CA VAL A 196 -2.00 -0.59 -11.18
C VAL A 196 -1.69 -2.04 -10.81
N SER A 197 -2.15 -2.49 -9.64
CA SER A 197 -2.15 -3.90 -9.24
C SER A 197 -3.58 -4.39 -9.05
N PHE A 198 -3.95 -5.43 -9.79
CA PHE A 198 -5.20 -6.16 -9.56
C PHE A 198 -4.98 -7.19 -8.46
N THR A 199 -5.75 -7.11 -7.38
CA THR A 199 -5.65 -8.04 -6.26
C THR A 199 -7.00 -8.70 -6.00
N PHE A 200 -6.98 -9.97 -5.63
CA PHE A 200 -8.16 -10.82 -5.45
C PHE A 200 -8.10 -11.50 -4.08
N ASP A 201 -9.10 -11.30 -3.24
CA ASP A 201 -9.13 -11.83 -1.89
C ASP A 201 -9.95 -13.13 -1.79
N ASP A 202 -9.71 -13.91 -0.74
CA ASP A 202 -10.40 -15.14 -0.32
C ASP A 202 -10.10 -16.39 -1.15
N GLY A 203 -9.64 -16.28 -2.40
CA GLY A 203 -9.32 -17.43 -3.25
C GLY A 203 -10.53 -18.08 -3.93
N TYR A 204 -11.54 -17.31 -4.35
CA TYR A 204 -12.69 -17.79 -5.12
C TYR A 204 -12.27 -18.42 -6.46
N LYS A 205 -12.98 -19.44 -6.92
CA LYS A 205 -12.67 -20.18 -8.17
C LYS A 205 -12.68 -19.30 -9.43
N GLU A 206 -13.48 -18.22 -9.44
CA GLU A 206 -13.55 -17.26 -10.54
C GLU A 206 -12.26 -16.46 -10.72
N HIS A 207 -11.38 -16.43 -9.72
CA HIS A 207 -10.06 -15.79 -9.83
C HIS A 207 -9.15 -16.45 -10.88
N LEU A 208 -9.35 -17.74 -11.16
CA LEU A 208 -8.67 -18.38 -12.30
C LEU A 208 -9.07 -17.74 -13.63
N SER A 209 -10.37 -17.46 -13.82
CA SER A 209 -10.85 -16.76 -15.01
C SER A 209 -10.32 -15.33 -15.09
N ALA A 210 -10.27 -14.64 -13.96
CA ALA A 210 -9.68 -13.29 -13.88
C ALA A 210 -8.19 -13.30 -14.24
N ALA A 211 -7.41 -14.25 -13.72
CA ALA A 211 -5.99 -14.41 -14.06
C ALA A 211 -5.75 -14.69 -15.55
N LYS A 212 -6.61 -15.48 -16.20
CA LYS A 212 -6.56 -15.71 -17.66
C LYS A 212 -6.80 -14.39 -18.42
N LEU A 213 -7.80 -13.61 -18.05
CA LEU A 213 -8.10 -12.33 -18.68
C LEU A 213 -6.97 -11.29 -18.50
N LEU A 214 -6.27 -11.31 -17.37
CA LEU A 214 -5.06 -10.50 -17.16
C LEU A 214 -3.93 -10.99 -18.07
N ALA A 215 -3.65 -12.29 -18.11
CA ALA A 215 -2.59 -12.87 -18.92
C ALA A 215 -2.78 -12.63 -20.42
N GLU A 216 -4.02 -12.66 -20.94
CA GLU A 216 -4.36 -12.32 -22.34
C GLU A 216 -3.93 -10.88 -22.71
N ARG A 217 -3.81 -10.00 -21.73
CA ARG A 217 -3.35 -8.61 -21.87
C ARG A 217 -1.86 -8.44 -21.55
N GLY A 218 -1.14 -9.52 -21.25
CA GLY A 218 0.24 -9.48 -20.75
C GLY A 218 0.37 -8.91 -19.33
N TRP A 219 -0.71 -8.87 -18.58
CA TRP A 219 -0.77 -8.32 -17.23
C TRP A 219 -0.65 -9.42 -16.17
N ARG A 220 -0.23 -9.00 -14.98
CA ARG A 220 -0.07 -9.87 -13.80
C ARG A 220 -0.85 -9.31 -12.64
N GLY A 221 -1.39 -10.21 -11.80
CA GLY A 221 -2.15 -9.88 -10.61
C GLY A 221 -1.57 -10.51 -9.35
N THR A 222 -2.31 -10.40 -8.23
CA THR A 222 -2.00 -11.07 -6.97
C THR A 222 -3.27 -11.63 -6.37
N ALA A 223 -3.33 -12.92 -6.12
CA ALA A 223 -4.44 -13.61 -5.45
C ALA A 223 -4.06 -13.89 -3.98
N TYR A 224 -4.73 -13.23 -3.06
CA TYR A 224 -4.60 -13.45 -1.62
C TYR A 224 -5.54 -14.58 -1.20
N VAL A 225 -5.00 -15.74 -0.86
CA VAL A 225 -5.79 -16.95 -0.62
C VAL A 225 -5.78 -17.36 0.85
N ILE A 226 -6.90 -17.92 1.29
CA ILE A 226 -7.07 -18.51 2.61
C ILE A 226 -6.79 -20.02 2.48
N PRO A 227 -5.67 -20.56 3.01
CA PRO A 227 -5.28 -21.96 2.83
C PRO A 227 -6.39 -22.96 3.19
N GLN A 228 -7.17 -22.66 4.24
CA GLN A 228 -8.21 -23.54 4.76
C GLN A 228 -9.43 -23.69 3.82
N THR A 229 -9.61 -22.77 2.86
CA THR A 229 -10.72 -22.80 1.91
C THR A 229 -10.37 -23.52 0.61
N ILE A 230 -9.07 -23.70 0.32
CA ILE A 230 -8.59 -24.27 -0.93
C ILE A 230 -9.09 -25.71 -1.12
N GLY A 231 -9.65 -25.98 -2.30
CA GLY A 231 -10.32 -27.25 -2.62
C GLY A 231 -11.81 -27.30 -2.23
N GLY A 232 -12.32 -26.28 -1.57
CA GLY A 232 -13.75 -26.15 -1.29
C GLY A 232 -14.58 -25.84 -2.56
N PRO A 233 -15.90 -26.09 -2.55
CA PRO A 233 -16.74 -26.00 -3.76
C PRO A 233 -16.76 -24.62 -4.45
N ALA A 234 -16.56 -23.56 -3.70
CA ALA A 234 -16.56 -22.17 -4.20
C ALA A 234 -15.15 -21.61 -4.44
N TYR A 235 -14.11 -22.37 -4.13
CA TYR A 235 -12.74 -21.87 -4.05
C TYR A 235 -11.82 -22.56 -5.06
N LEU A 236 -10.66 -21.97 -5.28
CA LEU A 236 -9.59 -22.51 -6.10
C LEU A 236 -9.11 -23.87 -5.54
N THR A 237 -8.68 -24.76 -6.43
CA THR A 237 -7.95 -25.97 -6.07
C THR A 237 -6.44 -25.72 -6.09
N ILE A 238 -5.63 -26.65 -5.55
CA ILE A 238 -4.16 -26.60 -5.66
C ILE A 238 -3.71 -26.54 -7.12
N ALA A 239 -4.39 -27.26 -8.02
CA ALA A 239 -4.10 -27.21 -9.45
C ALA A 239 -4.41 -25.83 -10.06
N ASP A 240 -5.49 -25.18 -9.62
CA ASP A 240 -5.83 -23.82 -10.05
C ASP A 240 -4.81 -22.80 -9.56
N LEU A 241 -4.30 -22.94 -8.33
CA LEU A 241 -3.23 -22.06 -7.80
C LEU A 241 -1.95 -22.18 -8.64
N ALA A 242 -1.55 -23.39 -9.02
CA ALA A 242 -0.40 -23.60 -9.91
C ALA A 242 -0.64 -22.97 -11.28
N GLU A 243 -1.84 -23.07 -11.84
CA GLU A 243 -2.19 -22.47 -13.12
C GLU A 243 -2.22 -20.93 -13.05
N ILE A 244 -2.78 -20.34 -11.99
CA ILE A 244 -2.77 -18.89 -11.74
C ILE A 244 -1.33 -18.36 -11.75
N GLN A 245 -0.42 -19.05 -11.05
CA GLN A 245 1.00 -18.67 -11.02
C GLN A 245 1.67 -18.81 -12.39
N ARG A 246 1.36 -19.89 -13.13
CA ARG A 246 1.86 -20.07 -14.50
C ARG A 246 1.40 -18.94 -15.44
N LEU A 247 0.22 -18.39 -15.21
CA LEU A 247 -0.33 -17.23 -15.91
C LEU A 247 0.29 -15.89 -15.45
N GLY A 248 1.17 -15.91 -14.45
CA GLY A 248 1.88 -14.74 -13.95
C GLY A 248 1.17 -14.01 -12.81
N THR A 249 0.08 -14.54 -12.26
CA THR A 249 -0.56 -13.98 -11.05
C THR A 249 0.03 -14.66 -9.83
N ASP A 250 0.57 -13.89 -8.89
CA ASP A 250 1.14 -14.39 -7.65
C ASP A 250 0.04 -14.89 -6.71
N VAL A 251 0.37 -15.92 -5.93
CA VAL A 251 -0.50 -16.44 -4.85
C VAL A 251 0.07 -16.00 -3.52
N ALA A 252 -0.69 -15.18 -2.78
CA ALA A 252 -0.27 -14.48 -1.58
C ALA A 252 -1.13 -14.83 -0.35
N ALA A 253 -0.71 -14.39 0.82
CA ALA A 253 -1.30 -14.77 2.10
C ALA A 253 -2.58 -14.01 2.44
N HIS A 254 -3.61 -14.73 2.83
CA HIS A 254 -4.85 -14.24 3.44
C HIS A 254 -5.35 -15.20 4.50
N ASP A 255 -6.32 -14.77 5.31
CA ASP A 255 -6.88 -15.60 6.37
C ASP A 255 -8.33 -15.20 6.72
N ASP A 256 -8.97 -16.04 7.55
CA ASP A 256 -10.24 -15.82 8.22
C ASP A 256 -10.25 -16.67 9.52
N PRO A 257 -10.57 -16.13 10.69
CA PRO A 257 -11.05 -14.78 11.01
C PRO A 257 -9.95 -13.69 11.01
N PRO A 258 -10.34 -12.41 11.22
CA PRO A 258 -9.37 -11.32 11.37
C PRO A 258 -8.35 -11.61 12.47
N PHE A 259 -7.09 -11.25 12.26
CA PHE A 259 -6.01 -11.47 13.22
C PHE A 259 -6.21 -10.79 14.57
N THR A 260 -7.05 -9.76 14.62
CA THR A 260 -7.49 -9.11 15.86
C THR A 260 -8.31 -10.02 16.76
N GLN A 261 -8.89 -11.11 16.21
CA GLN A 261 -9.67 -12.12 16.92
C GLN A 261 -8.89 -13.40 17.25
N VAL A 262 -7.67 -13.55 16.70
CA VAL A 262 -6.78 -14.68 16.97
C VAL A 262 -6.11 -14.51 18.34
N ALA A 263 -6.01 -15.59 19.12
CA ALA A 263 -5.32 -15.54 20.42
C ALA A 263 -3.85 -15.11 20.26
N PRO A 264 -3.26 -14.36 21.23
CA PRO A 264 -1.92 -13.82 21.09
C PRO A 264 -0.82 -14.86 20.84
N ASP A 265 -0.92 -16.02 21.49
CA ASP A 265 0.01 -17.14 21.39
C ASP A 265 -0.17 -17.97 20.10
N GLU A 266 -1.32 -17.87 19.46
CA GLU A 266 -1.63 -18.55 18.19
C GLU A 266 -1.30 -17.70 16.95
N LEU A 267 -1.16 -16.38 17.10
CA LEU A 267 -1.03 -15.46 15.96
C LEU A 267 0.21 -15.75 15.11
N GLU A 268 1.38 -15.83 15.72
CA GLU A 268 2.62 -16.08 14.98
C GLU A 268 2.68 -17.47 14.37
N PRO A 269 2.35 -18.57 15.10
CA PRO A 269 2.24 -19.90 14.51
C PRO A 269 1.27 -19.95 13.30
N ARG A 270 0.13 -19.28 13.39
CA ARG A 270 -0.86 -19.22 12.30
C ARG A 270 -0.32 -18.50 11.07
N LEU A 271 0.28 -17.34 11.23
CA LEU A 271 0.89 -16.58 10.13
C LEU A 271 2.03 -17.35 9.45
N ARG A 272 2.89 -18.03 10.24
CA ARG A 272 3.93 -18.92 9.71
C ARG A 272 3.34 -20.13 9.00
N GLY A 273 2.26 -20.70 9.49
CA GLY A 273 1.55 -21.81 8.84
C GLY A 273 1.05 -21.43 7.45
N ILE A 274 0.49 -20.23 7.29
CA ILE A 274 0.05 -19.71 5.99
C ILE A 274 1.25 -19.56 5.03
N GLN A 275 2.35 -18.97 5.49
CA GLN A 275 3.56 -18.82 4.67
C GLN A 275 4.15 -20.18 4.26
N SER A 276 4.25 -21.12 5.21
CA SER A 276 4.77 -22.46 4.93
C SER A 276 3.90 -23.19 3.90
N TYR A 277 2.58 -23.14 4.06
CA TYR A 277 1.65 -23.68 3.09
C TYR A 277 1.91 -23.15 1.66
N LEU A 278 2.02 -21.84 1.52
CA LEU A 278 2.27 -21.21 0.22
C LEU A 278 3.63 -21.62 -0.37
N VAL A 279 4.68 -21.64 0.45
CA VAL A 279 6.03 -22.05 0.02
C VAL A 279 6.06 -23.51 -0.41
N GLU A 280 5.44 -24.43 0.36
CA GLU A 280 5.35 -25.86 0.07
C GLU A 280 4.61 -26.16 -1.25
N HIS A 281 3.67 -25.27 -1.63
CA HIS A 281 2.94 -25.39 -2.91
C HIS A 281 3.58 -24.57 -4.05
N GLY A 282 4.81 -24.06 -3.86
CA GLY A 282 5.57 -23.38 -4.91
C GLY A 282 5.32 -21.86 -5.04
N HIS A 283 4.64 -21.22 -4.08
CA HIS A 283 4.24 -19.82 -4.12
C HIS A 283 5.15 -18.89 -3.27
N ALA A 284 6.46 -19.16 -3.21
CA ALA A 284 7.40 -18.49 -2.32
C ALA A 284 7.45 -16.95 -2.48
N LEU A 285 7.27 -16.43 -3.70
CA LEU A 285 7.26 -14.99 -3.95
C LEU A 285 6.02 -14.34 -3.33
N GLY A 286 4.84 -14.86 -3.61
CA GLY A 286 3.58 -14.35 -3.07
C GLY A 286 3.45 -14.51 -1.56
N ALA A 287 4.06 -15.56 -0.98
CA ALA A 287 4.04 -15.82 0.46
C ALA A 287 4.65 -14.69 1.32
N GLN A 288 5.35 -13.73 0.69
CA GLN A 288 5.89 -12.54 1.36
C GLN A 288 4.87 -11.41 1.53
N HIS A 289 3.72 -11.52 0.89
CA HIS A 289 2.71 -10.48 0.84
C HIS A 289 1.44 -10.93 1.54
N LEU A 290 0.89 -10.08 2.40
CA LEU A 290 -0.31 -10.36 3.20
C LEU A 290 -1.42 -9.37 2.84
N ALA A 291 -2.68 -9.82 2.81
CA ALA A 291 -3.84 -8.96 2.96
C ALA A 291 -4.41 -9.15 4.37
N TYR A 292 -4.61 -8.05 5.11
CA TYR A 292 -5.28 -8.15 6.42
C TYR A 292 -6.73 -8.60 6.24
N PRO A 293 -7.17 -9.66 6.92
CA PRO A 293 -8.57 -10.11 6.88
C PRO A 293 -9.51 -8.98 7.30
N LEU A 294 -10.54 -8.72 6.49
CA LEU A 294 -11.46 -7.59 6.64
C LEU A 294 -10.75 -6.21 6.69
N GLY A 295 -9.51 -6.09 6.22
CA GLY A 295 -8.70 -4.88 6.34
C GLY A 295 -8.31 -4.50 7.77
N LYS A 296 -8.58 -5.36 8.77
CA LYS A 296 -8.36 -5.06 10.19
C LYS A 296 -6.92 -5.28 10.59
N GLN A 297 -6.30 -4.23 11.05
CA GLN A 297 -4.96 -4.22 11.62
C GLN A 297 -5.02 -3.74 13.07
N GLU A 298 -4.06 -4.13 13.87
CA GLU A 298 -3.94 -3.67 15.25
C GLU A 298 -2.45 -3.46 15.54
N THR A 299 -2.11 -2.27 16.03
CA THR A 299 -0.73 -1.80 16.05
C THR A 299 0.13 -2.45 17.13
N ARG A 300 -0.47 -2.84 18.26
CA ARG A 300 0.30 -3.31 19.42
C ARG A 300 0.69 -4.78 19.34
N ARG A 301 -0.14 -5.61 18.75
CA ARG A 301 0.03 -7.06 18.72
C ARG A 301 0.13 -7.62 17.30
N VAL A 302 -0.81 -7.27 16.42
CA VAL A 302 -0.88 -7.83 15.06
C VAL A 302 0.27 -7.29 14.20
N ARG A 303 0.41 -5.97 14.09
CA ARG A 303 1.43 -5.36 13.24
C ARG A 303 2.87 -5.77 13.57
N PRO A 304 3.34 -5.80 14.83
CA PRO A 304 4.71 -6.23 15.13
C PRO A 304 5.01 -7.63 14.63
N THR A 305 4.03 -8.55 14.68
CA THR A 305 4.19 -9.91 14.17
C THR A 305 4.20 -9.94 12.64
N VAL A 306 3.26 -9.21 11.99
CA VAL A 306 3.21 -9.09 10.53
C VAL A 306 4.49 -8.46 9.98
N ASN A 307 4.99 -7.38 10.59
CA ASN A 307 6.22 -6.70 10.18
C ASN A 307 7.47 -7.61 10.21
N ARG A 308 7.49 -8.58 11.12
CA ARG A 308 8.59 -9.56 11.18
C ARG A 308 8.51 -10.64 10.10
N LEU A 309 7.31 -11.00 9.68
CA LEU A 309 7.08 -12.17 8.83
C LEU A 309 6.90 -11.80 7.35
N PHE A 310 6.27 -10.68 7.05
CA PHE A 310 5.91 -10.30 5.69
C PHE A 310 6.72 -9.10 5.20
N ALA A 311 6.90 -9.01 3.91
CA ALA A 311 7.51 -7.86 3.24
C ALA A 311 6.51 -6.72 3.07
N THR A 312 5.25 -7.06 2.80
CA THR A 312 4.16 -6.09 2.72
C THR A 312 2.88 -6.63 3.34
N ALA A 313 2.02 -5.72 3.80
CA ALA A 313 0.66 -6.07 4.21
C ALA A 313 -0.33 -4.98 3.77
N ARG A 314 -1.47 -5.40 3.16
CA ARG A 314 -2.45 -4.54 2.52
C ARG A 314 -3.71 -4.39 3.39
N LEU A 315 -4.15 -3.15 3.52
CA LEU A 315 -5.46 -2.79 4.06
C LEU A 315 -6.56 -3.05 3.01
N ALA A 316 -7.82 -2.89 3.41
CA ALA A 316 -8.97 -3.02 2.53
C ALA A 316 -9.53 -1.66 2.04
N GLY A 317 -8.83 -0.56 2.28
CA GLY A 317 -9.30 0.77 1.93
C GLY A 317 -8.21 1.83 1.98
N SER A 318 -8.61 3.09 2.20
CA SER A 318 -7.80 4.29 2.36
C SER A 318 -7.25 4.90 1.07
N GLY A 319 -7.71 4.44 -0.10
CA GLY A 319 -7.43 5.04 -1.42
C GLY A 319 -6.15 4.54 -2.09
N PRO A 320 -5.67 5.23 -3.12
CA PRO A 320 -4.43 4.84 -3.79
C PRO A 320 -3.23 5.02 -2.88
N GLU A 321 -2.19 4.24 -3.15
CA GLU A 321 -0.93 4.29 -2.45
C GLU A 321 0.07 5.18 -3.19
N THR A 322 1.08 5.68 -2.50
CA THR A 322 2.26 6.28 -3.12
C THR A 322 3.34 5.21 -3.35
N LEU A 323 4.28 5.47 -4.23
CA LEU A 323 5.40 4.58 -4.46
C LEU A 323 6.72 5.37 -4.33
N PRO A 324 7.52 5.12 -3.29
CA PRO A 324 7.35 4.08 -2.27
C PRO A 324 6.18 4.37 -1.31
N PRO A 325 5.59 3.33 -0.69
CA PRO A 325 4.57 3.49 0.33
C PRO A 325 5.17 4.12 1.60
N ALA A 326 4.34 4.84 2.37
CA ALA A 326 4.76 5.38 3.65
C ALA A 326 5.14 4.28 4.66
N ASP A 327 4.36 3.20 4.64
CA ASP A 327 4.58 1.99 5.44
C ASP A 327 4.20 0.76 4.59
N PRO A 328 5.13 -0.14 4.29
CA PRO A 328 4.85 -1.32 3.47
C PRO A 328 3.87 -2.30 4.14
N HIS A 329 3.67 -2.21 5.44
CA HIS A 329 2.73 -3.05 6.18
C HIS A 329 1.36 -2.38 6.40
N LEU A 330 1.11 -1.26 5.72
CA LEU A 330 -0.16 -0.53 5.69
C LEU A 330 -0.49 -0.09 4.25
N LEU A 331 -0.27 -0.95 3.25
CA LEU A 331 -0.57 -0.61 1.86
C LEU A 331 -2.05 -0.28 1.70
N ARG A 332 -2.33 0.91 1.22
CA ARG A 332 -3.69 1.37 0.92
C ARG A 332 -4.20 0.71 -0.36
N ALA A 333 -5.50 0.48 -0.42
CA ALA A 333 -6.14 -0.11 -1.58
C ALA A 333 -7.50 0.56 -1.88
N VAL A 334 -8.00 0.35 -3.07
CA VAL A 334 -9.35 0.73 -3.47
C VAL A 334 -10.19 -0.54 -3.53
N ASN A 335 -11.19 -0.63 -2.66
CA ASN A 335 -12.15 -1.73 -2.67
C ASN A 335 -13.13 -1.54 -3.84
N VAL A 336 -13.12 -2.46 -4.80
CA VAL A 336 -14.03 -2.48 -5.94
C VAL A 336 -15.24 -3.32 -5.55
N THR A 337 -16.42 -2.71 -5.60
CA THR A 337 -17.68 -3.25 -5.09
C THR A 337 -18.76 -3.22 -6.17
N ASP A 338 -19.94 -3.77 -5.87
CA ASP A 338 -21.10 -3.82 -6.77
C ASP A 338 -21.61 -2.44 -7.23
N VAL A 339 -21.23 -1.36 -6.52
CA VAL A 339 -21.57 0.02 -6.90
C VAL A 339 -20.45 0.73 -7.67
N THR A 340 -19.29 0.09 -7.85
CA THR A 340 -18.15 0.65 -8.59
C THR A 340 -18.36 0.42 -10.09
N THR A 341 -18.39 1.48 -10.89
CA THR A 341 -18.52 1.28 -12.34
C THR A 341 -17.17 1.00 -13.00
N PRO A 342 -17.14 0.30 -14.15
CA PRO A 342 -15.92 0.10 -14.92
C PRO A 342 -15.22 1.42 -15.30
N GLU A 343 -15.99 2.46 -15.59
CA GLU A 343 -15.49 3.79 -15.92
C GLU A 343 -14.77 4.44 -14.73
N GLN A 344 -15.28 4.24 -13.50
CA GLN A 344 -14.62 4.72 -12.28
C GLN A 344 -13.28 3.99 -12.04
N VAL A 345 -13.20 2.69 -12.36
CA VAL A 345 -11.93 1.94 -12.32
C VAL A 345 -10.93 2.51 -13.33
N GLY A 346 -11.38 2.79 -14.57
CA GLY A 346 -10.56 3.42 -15.61
C GLY A 346 -10.10 4.84 -15.21
N GLU A 347 -10.97 5.63 -14.58
CA GLU A 347 -10.64 6.96 -14.07
C GLU A 347 -9.57 6.89 -12.98
N ALA A 348 -9.72 5.97 -12.02
CA ALA A 348 -8.72 5.74 -10.97
C ALA A 348 -7.37 5.31 -11.56
N ALA A 349 -7.37 4.46 -12.60
CA ALA A 349 -6.17 4.02 -13.28
C ALA A 349 -5.48 5.18 -14.04
N ARG A 350 -6.24 6.03 -14.73
CA ARG A 350 -5.72 7.22 -15.39
C ARG A 350 -5.11 8.18 -14.38
N ARG A 351 -5.79 8.42 -13.26
CA ARG A 351 -5.29 9.24 -12.16
C ARG A 351 -3.98 8.69 -11.61
N ALA A 352 -3.89 7.37 -11.38
CA ALA A 352 -2.65 6.74 -10.89
C ALA A 352 -1.51 6.93 -11.88
N ARG A 353 -1.74 6.79 -13.20
CA ARG A 353 -0.76 7.09 -14.24
C ARG A 353 -0.28 8.54 -14.17
N ASP A 354 -1.22 9.48 -14.13
CA ASP A 354 -0.93 10.93 -14.26
C ASP A 354 -0.27 11.50 -13.00
N ASN A 355 -0.47 10.88 -11.83
CA ASN A 355 0.09 11.28 -10.56
C ASN A 355 1.19 10.34 -10.04
N HIS A 356 1.63 9.38 -10.86
CA HIS A 356 2.67 8.41 -10.53
C HIS A 356 2.38 7.60 -9.25
N GLU A 357 1.09 7.31 -8.99
CA GLU A 357 0.62 6.57 -7.82
C GLU A 357 0.66 5.05 -8.04
N TRP A 358 0.61 4.30 -6.97
CA TRP A 358 0.34 2.87 -6.98
C TRP A 358 -1.14 2.64 -6.65
N LEU A 359 -1.94 2.32 -7.65
CA LEU A 359 -3.32 1.94 -7.47
C LEU A 359 -3.43 0.43 -7.23
N ILE A 360 -3.75 0.02 -6.02
CA ILE A 360 -4.06 -1.36 -5.68
C ILE A 360 -5.58 -1.52 -5.71
N LEU A 361 -6.09 -2.24 -6.69
CA LEU A 361 -7.52 -2.57 -6.83
C LEU A 361 -7.78 -3.90 -6.12
N MET A 362 -8.73 -3.93 -5.20
CA MET A 362 -9.09 -5.11 -4.44
C MET A 362 -10.46 -5.62 -4.88
N PHE A 363 -10.50 -6.87 -5.32
CA PHE A 363 -11.71 -7.59 -5.71
C PHE A 363 -11.91 -8.80 -4.79
N HIS A 364 -13.17 -9.20 -4.58
CA HIS A 364 -13.55 -10.43 -3.90
C HIS A 364 -14.16 -11.41 -4.91
N TRP A 365 -15.38 -11.86 -4.67
CA TRP A 365 -16.06 -12.77 -5.60
C TRP A 365 -16.43 -12.07 -6.92
N LEU A 366 -16.22 -12.79 -8.04
CA LEU A 366 -16.50 -12.30 -9.40
C LEU A 366 -17.60 -13.15 -10.06
N PRO A 367 -18.86 -13.14 -9.52
CA PRO A 367 -19.96 -13.91 -10.07
C PRO A 367 -20.47 -13.34 -11.40
N GLU A 368 -21.25 -14.11 -12.11
CA GLU A 368 -22.01 -13.57 -13.28
C GLU A 368 -23.02 -12.51 -12.85
N LYS A 369 -23.61 -12.66 -11.66
CA LYS A 369 -24.56 -11.70 -11.07
C LYS A 369 -24.22 -11.46 -9.61
N THR A 370 -24.04 -10.20 -9.24
CA THR A 370 -23.72 -9.79 -7.87
C THR A 370 -24.89 -10.08 -6.89
N ALA A 371 -24.56 -10.49 -5.68
CA ALA A 371 -25.50 -10.79 -4.60
C ALA A 371 -25.15 -10.06 -3.29
N LYS A 372 -23.89 -9.65 -3.13
CA LYS A 372 -23.36 -8.97 -1.96
C LYS A 372 -22.66 -7.68 -2.37
N ALA A 373 -22.59 -6.71 -1.47
CA ALA A 373 -21.93 -5.44 -1.72
C ALA A 373 -20.43 -5.58 -2.08
N THR A 374 -19.77 -6.63 -1.63
CA THR A 374 -18.36 -6.90 -1.95
C THR A 374 -18.16 -7.61 -3.29
N ASP A 375 -19.23 -8.06 -3.95
CA ASP A 375 -19.14 -8.75 -5.23
C ASP A 375 -18.88 -7.74 -6.36
N TYR A 376 -18.21 -8.19 -7.42
CA TYR A 376 -18.09 -7.43 -8.66
C TYR A 376 -18.39 -8.35 -9.83
N SER A 377 -19.33 -7.96 -10.74
CA SER A 377 -19.71 -8.91 -11.78
C SER A 377 -18.54 -9.22 -12.73
N MET A 378 -18.46 -10.47 -13.22
CA MET A 378 -17.45 -10.84 -14.21
C MET A 378 -17.57 -10.04 -15.51
N SER A 379 -18.79 -9.60 -15.88
CA SER A 379 -19.01 -8.75 -17.04
C SER A 379 -18.42 -7.35 -16.82
N ASP A 380 -18.63 -6.74 -15.64
CA ASP A 380 -18.05 -5.44 -15.31
C ASP A 380 -16.54 -5.52 -15.09
N PHE A 381 -16.04 -6.64 -14.57
CA PHE A 381 -14.60 -6.87 -14.48
C PHE A 381 -13.93 -6.83 -15.87
N LYS A 382 -14.49 -7.51 -16.87
CA LYS A 382 -13.99 -7.46 -18.26
C LYS A 382 -14.00 -6.03 -18.81
N ARG A 383 -15.09 -5.28 -18.61
CA ARG A 383 -15.19 -3.87 -19.01
C ARG A 383 -14.16 -3.00 -18.26
N ALA A 384 -13.96 -3.21 -16.95
CA ALA A 384 -12.96 -2.50 -16.16
C ALA A 384 -11.55 -2.73 -16.69
N LEU A 385 -11.21 -3.98 -17.09
CA LEU A 385 -9.91 -4.25 -17.75
C LEU A 385 -9.75 -3.46 -19.05
N ASP A 386 -10.81 -3.32 -19.85
CA ASP A 386 -10.77 -2.54 -21.09
C ASP A 386 -10.62 -1.04 -20.80
N GLU A 387 -11.29 -0.51 -19.78
CA GLU A 387 -11.11 0.89 -19.34
C GLU A 387 -9.69 1.15 -18.85
N VAL A 388 -9.09 0.23 -18.07
CA VAL A 388 -7.70 0.35 -17.63
C VAL A 388 -6.74 0.29 -18.82
N ALA A 389 -6.98 -0.61 -19.79
CA ALA A 389 -6.15 -0.73 -20.99
C ALA A 389 -6.09 0.58 -21.80
N LYS A 390 -7.21 1.30 -21.92
CA LYS A 390 -7.28 2.60 -22.61
C LYS A 390 -6.36 3.66 -21.99
N THR A 391 -6.02 3.53 -20.72
CA THR A 391 -5.16 4.51 -20.03
C THR A 391 -3.69 4.37 -20.40
N GLY A 392 -3.24 3.18 -20.83
CA GLY A 392 -1.84 2.86 -21.04
C GLY A 392 -1.00 2.79 -19.76
N VAL A 393 -1.63 2.79 -18.58
CA VAL A 393 -0.92 2.64 -17.30
C VAL A 393 -0.25 1.26 -17.22
N ARG A 394 0.90 1.19 -16.59
CA ARG A 394 1.55 -0.08 -16.31
C ARG A 394 0.70 -0.91 -15.34
N VAL A 395 0.57 -2.22 -15.63
CA VAL A 395 -0.09 -3.18 -14.72
C VAL A 395 0.94 -4.21 -14.27
N ALA A 396 1.02 -4.46 -12.95
CA ALA A 396 1.99 -5.37 -12.35
C ALA A 396 1.44 -6.01 -11.09
N SER A 397 1.94 -7.19 -10.71
CA SER A 397 1.63 -7.81 -9.43
C SER A 397 2.25 -7.03 -8.25
N VAL A 398 1.76 -7.26 -7.03
CA VAL A 398 2.34 -6.66 -5.83
C VAL A 398 3.80 -7.03 -5.67
N THR A 399 4.17 -8.28 -5.96
CA THR A 399 5.56 -8.74 -5.93
C THR A 399 6.45 -7.98 -6.92
N GLU A 400 5.98 -7.77 -8.14
CA GLU A 400 6.75 -7.03 -9.15
C GLU A 400 6.96 -5.57 -8.76
N VAL A 401 5.93 -4.90 -8.23
CA VAL A 401 6.06 -3.51 -7.74
C VAL A 401 7.01 -3.46 -6.55
N TRP A 402 6.85 -4.37 -5.58
CA TRP A 402 7.70 -4.41 -4.40
C TRP A 402 9.17 -4.66 -4.73
N SER A 403 9.44 -5.56 -5.67
CA SER A 403 10.82 -5.90 -6.09
C SER A 403 11.61 -4.71 -6.65
N GLN A 404 10.94 -3.65 -7.10
CA GLN A 404 11.59 -2.43 -7.61
C GLN A 404 12.06 -1.49 -6.51
N ILE A 405 11.48 -1.57 -5.31
CA ILE A 405 11.77 -0.69 -4.18
C ILE A 405 12.48 -1.40 -3.02
N ALA A 406 12.48 -2.73 -3.01
CA ALA A 406 13.11 -3.55 -1.98
C ALA A 406 14.22 -4.45 -2.54
N PRO A 407 15.31 -4.69 -1.80
CA PRO A 407 16.35 -5.63 -2.23
C PRO A 407 15.81 -7.07 -2.23
N SER A 408 16.00 -7.77 -3.36
CA SER A 408 15.78 -9.23 -3.60
C SER A 408 14.97 -10.00 -2.56
N PRO A 409 13.65 -10.04 -2.71
CA PRO A 409 12.77 -10.65 -1.70
C PRO A 409 12.97 -12.16 -1.53
N GLU A 410 13.33 -12.89 -2.60
CA GLU A 410 13.48 -14.36 -2.59
C GLU A 410 14.54 -14.85 -1.60
N ILE A 411 15.68 -14.16 -1.52
CA ILE A 411 16.79 -14.52 -0.65
C ILE A 411 16.40 -14.31 0.81
N GLU A 412 15.66 -13.28 1.11
CA GLU A 412 15.22 -12.94 2.48
C GLU A 412 14.18 -13.94 3.01
N LEU A 413 13.17 -14.31 2.19
CA LEU A 413 12.15 -15.26 2.64
C LEU A 413 12.71 -16.69 2.74
N ALA A 414 13.49 -17.14 1.75
CA ALA A 414 14.14 -18.44 1.80
C ALA A 414 15.03 -18.58 3.06
N LYS A 415 15.75 -17.52 3.43
CA LYS A 415 16.50 -17.47 4.69
C LYS A 415 15.59 -17.52 5.92
N ARG A 416 14.50 -16.76 5.95
CA ARG A 416 13.55 -16.71 7.08
C ARG A 416 12.84 -18.05 7.29
N VAL A 417 12.41 -18.70 6.23
CA VAL A 417 11.74 -20.01 6.30
C VAL A 417 12.73 -21.11 6.64
N ALA A 418 13.93 -21.13 6.04
CA ALA A 418 14.93 -22.16 6.27
C ALA A 418 15.58 -22.10 7.64
N THR A 419 15.71 -20.91 8.25
CA THR A 419 16.45 -20.73 9.51
C THR A 419 15.56 -20.65 10.73
N GLY A 420 14.23 -20.51 10.58
CA GLY A 420 13.32 -20.20 11.70
C GLY A 420 13.75 -18.92 12.45
N ALA A 421 14.64 -18.15 11.87
CA ALA A 421 15.29 -17.04 12.53
C ALA A 421 14.36 -15.83 12.63
N SER A 422 14.17 -15.36 13.83
CA SER A 422 13.62 -14.05 14.12
C SER A 422 14.52 -12.97 13.49
N PRO A 423 14.00 -11.93 12.86
CA PRO A 423 14.82 -10.86 12.29
C PRO A 423 15.60 -10.17 13.41
N ALA A 424 16.87 -9.87 13.13
CA ALA A 424 17.68 -9.02 14.00
C ALA A 424 16.96 -7.69 14.19
N SER A 425 16.84 -7.26 15.45
CA SER A 425 16.36 -5.92 15.81
C SER A 425 17.15 -4.88 15.00
N PRO A 426 16.53 -3.87 14.40
CA PRO A 426 17.28 -2.77 13.81
C PRO A 426 18.13 -2.15 14.93
N ALA A 427 19.40 -1.97 14.66
CA ALA A 427 20.32 -1.27 15.57
C ALA A 427 19.74 0.10 15.92
N ARG A 428 19.79 0.45 17.20
CA ARG A 428 19.23 1.65 17.85
C ARG A 428 19.75 2.95 17.24
#